data_7b0688db11f84e30bd6bba263eb9c6ea
#
_entry.id   7b0688db11f84e30bd6bba263eb9c6ea
#
_cell.length_a   1.000
_cell.length_b   1.000
_cell.length_c   1.000
_cell.angle_alpha   90.00
_cell.angle_beta   90.00
_cell.angle_gamma   90.00
#
_symmetry.space_group_name_H-M   'P 1'
#
loop_
_entity.id
_entity.type
_entity.pdbx_description
1 polymer ?
#
loop_
_entity_poly.entity_id
_entity_poly.type
_entity_poly.pdbx_seq_one_letter_code
_entity_poly.pdbx_strand_id
1 'polypeptide(L)'
;YTHVQIGADKKHELDGLDLFTGLTMTYTDSHAGSHDFSGETKSVGAGLYASAMFDSGAYIDLIGKYVHHDNEYTATFAGLGTKDYSSHSWYAGAEVGYRYHVTEDAWIEPQAELVYGAVSGKQFSWKDQGMSLSMKDKDFNPLIGRTGIDVGKSFSGKDWKVTARAGIGYQFDLLANGETVLRDASGEKRIKGEKDGRMLMNVGLNAEIRDNVRFGLEFEKSAFGKYNVDNAVNASFRYSF
;
A
#
# COMPACT_ATOMS: atom_id res chain seq x y z
N TYR A 1 0.56 -6.95 -9.65
CA TYR A 1 0.60 -5.75 -8.81
C TYR A 1 1.95 -5.04 -9.00
N THR A 2 1.88 -3.79 -9.40
CA THR A 2 3.06 -2.92 -9.56
C THR A 2 2.76 -1.59 -8.87
N HIS A 3 3.68 -1.12 -8.04
CA HIS A 3 3.54 0.12 -7.30
C HIS A 3 4.82 0.94 -7.44
N VAL A 4 4.68 2.21 -7.83
CA VAL A 4 5.79 3.16 -7.94
C VAL A 4 5.44 4.41 -7.14
N GLN A 5 6.37 4.86 -6.32
CA GLN A 5 6.20 6.07 -5.52
C GLN A 5 7.40 7.00 -5.72
N ILE A 6 7.10 8.29 -5.91
CA ILE A 6 8.09 9.37 -6.02
C ILE A 6 7.75 10.39 -4.94
N GLY A 7 8.76 10.87 -4.22
CA GLY A 7 8.57 11.88 -3.20
C GLY A 7 9.65 12.93 -3.22
N ALA A 8 9.31 14.11 -2.74
CA ALA A 8 10.24 15.20 -2.50
C ALA A 8 9.93 15.83 -1.14
N ASP A 9 10.94 16.04 -0.35
CA ASP A 9 10.75 16.61 0.99
C ASP A 9 11.85 17.61 1.36
N LYS A 10 11.56 18.32 2.44
CA LYS A 10 12.51 19.24 3.07
C LYS A 10 12.88 18.68 4.45
N LYS A 11 14.16 18.66 4.73
CA LYS A 11 14.70 18.27 6.03
C LYS A 11 14.77 19.51 6.94
N HIS A 12 14.24 19.35 8.14
CA HIS A 12 14.34 20.35 9.22
C HIS A 12 15.16 19.73 10.35
N GLU A 13 16.33 20.25 10.58
CA GLU A 13 17.17 19.82 11.70
C GLU A 13 16.74 20.54 12.97
N LEU A 14 16.20 19.79 13.90
CA LEU A 14 15.75 20.28 15.19
C LEU A 14 16.60 19.67 16.31
N ASP A 15 16.46 20.21 17.51
CA ASP A 15 17.19 19.69 18.67
C ASP A 15 16.69 18.29 19.04
N GLY A 16 17.56 17.29 18.92
CA GLY A 16 17.25 15.90 19.24
C GLY A 16 16.48 15.11 18.17
N LEU A 17 16.12 15.74 17.04
CA LEU A 17 15.44 15.03 15.96
C LEU A 17 15.61 15.71 14.60
N ASP A 18 15.46 14.93 13.55
CA ASP A 18 15.31 15.43 12.18
C ASP A 18 13.86 15.25 11.76
N LEU A 19 13.25 16.33 11.27
CA LEU A 19 11.89 16.32 10.76
C LEU A 19 11.92 16.48 9.24
N PHE A 20 11.26 15.57 8.53
CA PHE A 20 11.07 15.65 7.07
C PHE A 20 9.61 15.92 6.79
N THR A 21 9.34 16.92 5.94
CA THR A 21 7.99 17.20 5.47
C THR A 21 7.99 17.21 3.95
N GLY A 22 7.01 16.62 3.32
CA GLY A 22 7.07 16.51 1.88
C GLY A 22 5.80 16.07 1.21
N LEU A 23 5.93 15.91 -0.11
CA LEU A 23 4.90 15.49 -1.03
C LEU A 23 5.29 14.15 -1.63
N THR A 24 4.28 13.33 -1.92
CA THR A 24 4.47 12.07 -2.60
C THR A 24 3.47 11.92 -3.75
N MET A 25 3.90 11.24 -4.80
CA MET A 25 3.04 10.82 -5.90
C MET A 25 3.20 9.33 -6.10
N THR A 26 2.09 8.64 -6.35
CA THR A 26 2.10 7.19 -6.50
C THR A 26 1.34 6.76 -7.75
N TYR A 27 1.78 5.66 -8.32
CA TYR A 27 1.11 4.95 -9.40
C TYR A 27 1.03 3.48 -9.03
N THR A 28 -0.15 2.90 -9.18
CA THR A 28 -0.37 1.48 -8.92
C THR A 28 -1.16 0.86 -10.05
N ASP A 29 -0.74 -0.32 -10.49
CA ASP A 29 -1.43 -1.14 -11.46
C ASP A 29 -1.66 -2.51 -10.83
N SER A 30 -2.92 -2.94 -10.74
CA SER A 30 -3.27 -4.22 -10.16
C SER A 30 -4.29 -4.96 -11.01
N HIS A 31 -4.16 -6.28 -11.01
CA HIS A 31 -5.04 -7.19 -11.74
C HIS A 31 -5.61 -8.23 -10.77
N ALA A 32 -6.88 -8.52 -10.94
CA ALA A 32 -7.53 -9.61 -10.22
C ALA A 32 -8.37 -10.40 -11.21
N GLY A 33 -8.47 -11.70 -11.02
CA GLY A 33 -9.23 -12.54 -11.94
C GLY A 33 -9.71 -13.84 -11.33
N SER A 34 -10.81 -14.32 -11.88
CA SER A 34 -11.33 -15.65 -11.67
C SER A 34 -11.69 -16.24 -13.04
N HIS A 35 -12.24 -17.46 -13.06
CA HIS A 35 -12.55 -18.16 -14.33
C HIS A 35 -13.41 -17.35 -15.30
N ASP A 36 -14.44 -16.67 -14.79
CA ASP A 36 -15.44 -15.95 -15.63
C ASP A 36 -15.43 -14.44 -15.44
N PHE A 37 -14.50 -13.92 -14.65
CA PHE A 37 -14.46 -12.51 -14.28
C PHE A 37 -13.04 -12.04 -14.08
N SER A 38 -12.70 -10.90 -14.66
CA SER A 38 -11.40 -10.26 -14.47
C SER A 38 -11.55 -8.79 -14.18
N GLY A 39 -10.62 -8.24 -13.43
CA GLY A 39 -10.59 -6.82 -13.10
C GLY A 39 -9.18 -6.27 -13.18
N GLU A 40 -9.08 -5.04 -13.64
CA GLU A 40 -7.85 -4.27 -13.64
C GLU A 40 -8.12 -2.92 -12.99
N THR A 41 -7.21 -2.49 -12.12
CA THR A 41 -7.29 -1.18 -11.48
C THR A 41 -5.98 -0.45 -11.68
N LYS A 42 -6.05 0.75 -12.23
CA LYS A 42 -4.94 1.69 -12.32
C LYS A 42 -5.22 2.86 -11.40
N SER A 43 -4.26 3.21 -10.56
CA SER A 43 -4.44 4.23 -9.53
C SER A 43 -3.33 5.24 -9.60
N VAL A 44 -3.71 6.52 -9.48
CA VAL A 44 -2.78 7.65 -9.37
C VAL A 44 -3.11 8.38 -8.08
N GLY A 45 -2.09 8.63 -7.26
CA GLY A 45 -2.27 9.28 -5.98
C GLY A 45 -1.29 10.39 -5.71
N ALA A 46 -1.70 11.31 -4.86
CA ALA A 46 -0.86 12.38 -4.34
C ALA A 46 -1.07 12.47 -2.83
N GLY A 47 0.00 12.75 -2.10
CA GLY A 47 -0.06 12.81 -0.65
C GLY A 47 0.92 13.77 -0.03
N LEU A 48 0.70 13.98 1.26
CA LEU A 48 1.58 14.74 2.13
C LEU A 48 2.13 13.79 3.19
N TYR A 49 3.38 13.98 3.59
CA TYR A 49 3.95 13.18 4.66
C TYR A 49 4.83 14.01 5.59
N ALA A 50 4.98 13.52 6.81
CA ALA A 50 5.89 14.04 7.81
C ALA A 50 6.57 12.86 8.51
N SER A 51 7.88 12.91 8.62
CA SER A 51 8.68 11.88 9.29
C SER A 51 9.57 12.54 10.33
N ALA A 52 9.46 12.10 11.57
CA ALA A 52 10.34 12.52 12.64
C ALA A 52 11.31 11.39 13.00
N MET A 53 12.60 11.65 12.88
CA MET A 53 13.66 10.70 13.20
C MET A 53 14.43 11.23 14.40
N PHE A 54 14.27 10.56 15.54
CA PHE A 54 14.91 10.96 16.78
C PHE A 54 16.34 10.42 16.86
N ASP A 55 17.20 11.14 17.54
CA ASP A 55 18.61 10.72 17.73
C ASP A 55 18.73 9.39 18.47
N SER A 56 17.73 9.03 19.27
CA SER A 56 17.70 7.74 19.97
C SER A 56 17.51 6.53 19.05
N GLY A 57 17.08 6.75 17.81
CA GLY A 57 16.72 5.69 16.86
C GLY A 57 15.22 5.47 16.72
N ALA A 58 14.39 6.11 17.55
CA ALA A 58 12.95 6.11 17.40
C ALA A 58 12.54 6.94 16.19
N TYR A 59 11.43 6.58 15.55
CA TYR A 59 10.85 7.38 14.47
C TYR A 59 9.33 7.33 14.49
N ILE A 60 8.73 8.38 13.92
CA ILE A 60 7.29 8.49 13.70
C ILE A 60 7.09 8.99 12.28
N ASP A 61 6.32 8.26 11.49
CA ASP A 61 5.94 8.64 10.14
C ASP A 61 4.43 8.85 10.06
N LEU A 62 4.03 9.95 9.47
CA LEU A 62 2.62 10.27 9.21
C LEU A 62 2.44 10.51 7.72
N ILE A 63 1.37 9.98 7.15
CA ILE A 63 1.03 10.18 5.74
C ILE A 63 -0.47 10.40 5.58
N GLY A 64 -0.81 11.35 4.70
CA GLY A 64 -2.17 11.52 4.20
C GLY A 64 -2.14 11.49 2.69
N LYS A 65 -3.04 10.74 2.05
CA LYS A 65 -2.97 10.47 0.63
C LYS A 65 -4.35 10.40 0.01
N TYR A 66 -4.49 11.00 -1.16
CA TYR A 66 -5.66 10.92 -2.02
C TYR A 66 -5.33 10.14 -3.27
N VAL A 67 -6.20 9.20 -3.65
CA VAL A 67 -5.96 8.32 -4.79
C VAL A 67 -7.20 8.28 -5.68
N HIS A 68 -6.97 8.43 -6.99
CA HIS A 68 -7.95 8.23 -8.02
C HIS A 68 -7.72 6.86 -8.66
N HIS A 69 -8.80 6.07 -8.75
CA HIS A 69 -8.75 4.72 -9.32
C HIS A 69 -9.55 4.67 -10.61
N ASP A 70 -8.97 4.11 -11.66
CA ASP A 70 -9.65 3.70 -12.87
C ASP A 70 -9.79 2.19 -12.86
N ASN A 71 -11.03 1.71 -12.85
CA ASN A 71 -11.35 0.31 -12.70
C ASN A 71 -11.99 -0.23 -13.98
N GLU A 72 -11.56 -1.41 -14.41
CA GLU A 72 -12.12 -2.12 -15.55
C GLU A 72 -12.49 -3.53 -15.11
N TYR A 73 -13.75 -3.91 -15.30
CA TYR A 73 -14.22 -5.26 -15.04
C TYR A 73 -14.71 -5.90 -16.32
N THR A 74 -14.29 -7.13 -16.57
CA THR A 74 -14.72 -7.94 -17.69
C THR A 74 -15.39 -9.21 -17.18
N ALA A 75 -16.65 -9.39 -17.57
CA ALA A 75 -17.40 -10.60 -17.28
C ALA A 75 -17.56 -11.40 -18.58
N THR A 76 -16.95 -12.59 -18.66
CA THR A 76 -16.96 -13.42 -19.86
C THR A 76 -18.15 -14.35 -19.91
N PHE A 77 -18.79 -14.63 -18.77
CA PHE A 77 -20.00 -15.43 -18.74
C PHE A 77 -21.17 -14.68 -19.41
N ALA A 78 -21.99 -15.39 -20.13
CA ALA A 78 -23.15 -14.84 -20.84
C ALA A 78 -22.85 -13.68 -21.80
N GLY A 79 -21.59 -13.47 -22.20
CA GLY A 79 -21.19 -12.44 -23.15
C GLY A 79 -21.40 -11.01 -22.68
N LEU A 80 -21.33 -10.74 -21.39
CA LEU A 80 -21.65 -9.42 -20.82
C LEU A 80 -20.60 -8.35 -21.11
N GLY A 81 -19.34 -8.73 -21.39
CA GLY A 81 -18.32 -7.80 -21.83
C GLY A 81 -17.65 -7.00 -20.71
N THR A 82 -17.16 -5.82 -21.04
CA THR A 82 -16.32 -4.99 -20.17
C THR A 82 -17.06 -3.74 -19.71
N LYS A 83 -16.86 -3.36 -18.45
CA LYS A 83 -17.33 -2.11 -17.87
C LYS A 83 -16.19 -1.36 -17.20
N ASP A 84 -16.14 -0.05 -17.46
CA ASP A 84 -15.17 0.87 -16.88
C ASP A 84 -15.86 1.81 -15.91
N TYR A 85 -15.22 2.11 -14.78
CA TYR A 85 -15.66 3.15 -13.87
C TYR A 85 -14.51 3.71 -13.07
N SER A 86 -14.69 4.91 -12.52
CA SER A 86 -13.69 5.57 -11.67
C SER A 86 -14.17 5.60 -10.22
N SER A 87 -13.23 5.51 -9.30
CA SER A 87 -13.48 5.68 -7.87
C SER A 87 -12.38 6.52 -7.24
N HIS A 88 -12.64 6.99 -6.02
CA HIS A 88 -11.69 7.80 -5.26
C HIS A 88 -11.51 7.19 -3.89
N SER A 89 -10.30 7.32 -3.35
CA SER A 89 -10.03 6.94 -1.98
C SER A 89 -9.09 7.94 -1.34
N TRP A 90 -9.12 8.01 -0.02
CA TRP A 90 -8.12 8.71 0.76
C TRP A 90 -7.67 7.82 1.90
N TYR A 91 -6.43 8.02 2.31
CA TYR A 91 -5.79 7.25 3.36
C TYR A 91 -5.07 8.17 4.32
N ALA A 92 -5.09 7.80 5.59
CA ALA A 92 -4.25 8.41 6.61
C ALA A 92 -3.55 7.30 7.37
N GLY A 93 -2.24 7.41 7.51
CA GLY A 93 -1.44 6.38 8.16
C GLY A 93 -0.46 6.96 9.14
N ALA A 94 -0.14 6.17 10.16
CA ALA A 94 0.87 6.48 11.14
C ALA A 94 1.71 5.23 11.41
N GLU A 95 3.02 5.38 11.40
CA GLU A 95 3.96 4.32 11.71
C GLU A 95 4.90 4.80 12.79
N VAL A 96 5.19 3.93 13.76
CA VAL A 96 6.18 4.16 14.80
C VAL A 96 7.15 2.99 14.82
N GLY A 97 8.40 3.26 15.13
CA GLY A 97 9.39 2.23 15.22
C GLY A 97 10.60 2.69 16.00
N TYR A 98 11.46 1.75 16.27
CA TYR A 98 12.72 2.00 16.96
C TYR A 98 13.82 1.21 16.28
N ARG A 99 14.84 1.92 15.80
CA ARG A 99 16.01 1.29 15.20
C ARG A 99 17.10 1.11 16.25
N TYR A 100 17.31 -0.14 16.63
CA TYR A 100 18.39 -0.50 17.56
C TYR A 100 19.61 -0.98 16.77
N HIS A 101 20.73 -0.30 16.94
CA HIS A 101 21.99 -0.66 16.30
C HIS A 101 22.69 -1.76 17.10
N VAL A 102 22.82 -2.93 16.50
CA VAL A 102 23.58 -4.06 17.06
C VAL A 102 25.07 -3.79 16.89
N THR A 103 25.44 -3.24 15.73
CA THR A 103 26.76 -2.70 15.42
C THR A 103 26.58 -1.34 14.75
N GLU A 104 27.66 -0.67 14.36
CA GLU A 104 27.56 0.60 13.63
C GLU A 104 26.82 0.44 12.30
N ASP A 105 26.93 -0.73 11.67
CA ASP A 105 26.40 -0.99 10.33
C ASP A 105 25.17 -1.91 10.32
N ALA A 106 24.88 -2.59 11.42
CA ALA A 106 23.77 -3.53 11.51
C ALA A 106 22.76 -3.11 12.57
N TRP A 107 21.49 -3.31 12.26
CA TRP A 107 20.40 -2.87 13.14
C TRP A 107 19.22 -3.84 13.13
N ILE A 108 18.40 -3.74 14.16
CA ILE A 108 17.10 -4.41 14.31
C ILE A 108 16.08 -3.31 14.58
N GLU A 109 14.95 -3.37 13.87
CA GLU A 109 13.93 -2.34 13.95
C GLU A 109 12.53 -2.95 14.14
N PRO A 110 12.03 -2.99 15.37
CA PRO A 110 10.61 -3.26 15.60
C PRO A 110 9.77 -2.07 15.17
N GLN A 111 8.60 -2.34 14.61
CA GLN A 111 7.72 -1.31 14.07
C GLN A 111 6.26 -1.68 14.18
N ALA A 112 5.41 -0.66 14.24
CA ALA A 112 3.96 -0.80 14.24
C ALA A 112 3.34 0.31 13.38
N GLU A 113 2.31 -0.03 12.62
CA GLU A 113 1.66 0.89 11.69
C GLU A 113 0.14 0.74 11.79
N LEU A 114 -0.56 1.85 11.66
CA LEU A 114 -2.00 1.91 11.49
C LEU A 114 -2.32 2.73 10.25
N VAL A 115 -3.19 2.20 9.38
CA VAL A 115 -3.67 2.89 8.19
C VAL A 115 -5.19 2.85 8.18
N TYR A 116 -5.80 4.03 8.07
CA TYR A 116 -7.23 4.21 7.90
C TYR A 116 -7.52 4.77 6.52
N GLY A 117 -8.53 4.22 5.87
CA GLY A 117 -8.91 4.65 4.54
C GLY A 117 -10.39 4.87 4.39
N ALA A 118 -10.75 5.53 3.31
CA ALA A 118 -12.13 5.64 2.85
C ALA A 118 -12.12 5.49 1.33
N VAL A 119 -12.83 4.49 0.84
CA VAL A 119 -12.95 4.16 -0.57
C VAL A 119 -14.41 4.32 -0.98
N SER A 120 -14.67 5.15 -2.01
CA SER A 120 -16.01 5.39 -2.51
C SER A 120 -16.54 4.16 -3.23
N GLY A 121 -17.79 3.77 -2.92
CA GLY A 121 -18.47 2.70 -3.62
C GLY A 121 -19.05 3.16 -4.96
N LYS A 122 -19.26 2.22 -5.88
CA LYS A 122 -19.83 2.44 -7.21
C LYS A 122 -20.87 1.38 -7.53
N GLN A 123 -21.82 1.77 -8.39
CA GLN A 123 -22.83 0.87 -8.93
C GLN A 123 -22.81 0.93 -10.45
N PHE A 124 -22.83 -0.23 -11.09
CA PHE A 124 -22.95 -0.34 -12.53
C PHE A 124 -23.69 -1.63 -12.90
N SER A 125 -24.20 -1.67 -14.14
CA SER A 125 -24.97 -2.82 -14.63
C SER A 125 -24.64 -3.12 -16.08
N TRP A 126 -24.70 -4.41 -16.43
CA TRP A 126 -24.66 -4.89 -17.81
C TRP A 126 -26.05 -5.37 -18.22
N LYS A 127 -26.45 -5.05 -19.47
CA LYS A 127 -27.66 -5.59 -20.07
C LYS A 127 -27.35 -6.04 -21.49
N ASP A 128 -27.67 -7.28 -21.83
CA ASP A 128 -27.50 -7.82 -23.16
C ASP A 128 -28.51 -8.96 -23.42
N GLN A 129 -29.17 -8.96 -24.58
CA GLN A 129 -30.09 -10.00 -25.02
C GLN A 129 -31.15 -10.43 -23.97
N GLY A 130 -31.69 -9.49 -23.23
CA GLY A 130 -32.66 -9.75 -22.18
C GLY A 130 -32.09 -10.20 -20.84
N MET A 131 -30.77 -10.36 -20.75
CA MET A 131 -30.07 -10.62 -19.49
C MET A 131 -29.58 -9.33 -18.88
N SER A 132 -29.57 -9.25 -17.55
CA SER A 132 -29.02 -8.11 -16.83
C SER A 132 -28.21 -8.58 -15.64
N LEU A 133 -27.07 -7.95 -15.43
CA LEU A 133 -26.23 -8.10 -14.24
C LEU A 133 -25.95 -6.73 -13.67
N SER A 134 -26.20 -6.54 -12.39
CA SER A 134 -25.83 -5.31 -11.70
C SER A 134 -24.82 -5.60 -10.59
N MET A 135 -23.87 -4.70 -10.40
CA MET A 135 -22.87 -4.75 -9.35
C MET A 135 -22.88 -3.43 -8.59
N LYS A 136 -22.93 -3.52 -7.29
CA LYS A 136 -22.89 -2.36 -6.41
C LYS A 136 -21.84 -2.59 -5.32
N ASP A 137 -20.83 -1.73 -5.30
CA ASP A 137 -19.87 -1.64 -4.22
C ASP A 137 -20.30 -0.53 -3.26
N LYS A 138 -20.43 -0.84 -1.99
CA LYS A 138 -20.68 0.15 -0.95
C LYS A 138 -19.38 0.80 -0.52
N ASP A 139 -19.48 2.00 0.07
CA ASP A 139 -18.32 2.68 0.64
C ASP A 139 -17.58 1.76 1.61
N PHE A 140 -16.27 1.78 1.53
CA PHE A 140 -15.39 0.92 2.31
C PHE A 140 -14.42 1.76 3.11
N ASN A 141 -14.38 1.53 4.43
CA ASN A 141 -13.53 2.27 5.36
C ASN A 141 -12.64 1.29 6.13
N PRO A 142 -11.54 0.82 5.53
CA PRO A 142 -10.64 -0.12 6.22
C PRO A 142 -9.82 0.58 7.30
N LEU A 143 -9.56 -0.15 8.39
CA LEU A 143 -8.53 0.18 9.35
C LEU A 143 -7.61 -1.02 9.46
N ILE A 144 -6.36 -0.85 9.06
CA ILE A 144 -5.38 -1.93 8.95
C ILE A 144 -4.27 -1.67 9.94
N GLY A 145 -3.93 -2.69 10.74
CA GLY A 145 -2.78 -2.67 11.62
C GLY A 145 -1.68 -3.57 11.08
N ARG A 146 -0.44 -3.17 11.30
CA ARG A 146 0.73 -3.94 10.93
C ARG A 146 1.76 -3.86 12.05
N THR A 147 2.33 -4.98 12.43
CA THR A 147 3.46 -5.04 13.33
C THR A 147 4.55 -5.91 12.70
N GLY A 148 5.80 -5.60 12.99
CA GLY A 148 6.88 -6.37 12.41
C GLY A 148 8.23 -6.03 12.97
N ILE A 149 9.23 -6.79 12.51
CA ILE A 149 10.63 -6.59 12.84
C ILE A 149 11.42 -6.64 11.54
N ASP A 150 12.19 -5.62 11.28
CA ASP A 150 13.15 -5.57 10.19
C ASP A 150 14.56 -5.70 10.75
N VAL A 151 15.43 -6.33 9.99
CA VAL A 151 16.88 -6.35 10.24
C VAL A 151 17.57 -5.79 9.01
N GLY A 152 18.68 -5.11 9.22
CA GLY A 152 19.39 -4.49 8.13
C GLY A 152 20.88 -4.37 8.41
N LYS A 153 21.62 -4.25 7.31
CA LYS A 153 23.05 -3.96 7.34
C LYS A 153 23.37 -2.96 6.26
N SER A 154 24.16 -1.96 6.64
CA SER A 154 24.57 -0.88 5.76
C SER A 154 26.01 -1.03 5.32
N PHE A 155 26.26 -0.67 4.06
CA PHE A 155 27.58 -0.58 3.47
C PHE A 155 27.73 0.85 2.97
N SER A 156 28.82 1.51 3.33
CA SER A 156 28.98 2.92 2.96
C SER A 156 30.36 3.19 2.34
N GLY A 157 30.38 4.14 1.42
CA GLY A 157 31.57 4.73 0.84
C GLY A 157 31.59 6.23 1.08
N LYS A 158 32.37 6.98 0.30
CA LYS A 158 32.57 8.40 0.51
C LYS A 158 31.29 9.23 0.39
N ASP A 159 30.47 9.00 -0.63
CA ASP A 159 29.26 9.78 -0.91
C ASP A 159 28.02 8.90 -1.09
N TRP A 160 28.10 7.65 -0.63
CA TRP A 160 27.02 6.70 -0.82
C TRP A 160 26.88 5.76 0.37
N LYS A 161 25.65 5.29 0.56
CA LYS A 161 25.31 4.28 1.54
C LYS A 161 24.26 3.35 0.95
N VAL A 162 24.51 2.05 1.02
CA VAL A 162 23.55 1.02 0.59
C VAL A 162 23.18 0.19 1.81
N THR A 163 21.88 0.02 2.04
CA THR A 163 21.37 -0.78 3.13
C THR A 163 20.60 -1.96 2.58
N ALA A 164 21.00 -3.16 2.92
CA ALA A 164 20.25 -4.38 2.67
C ALA A 164 19.38 -4.65 3.91
N ARG A 165 18.11 -4.95 3.70
CA ARG A 165 17.19 -5.23 4.80
C ARG A 165 16.27 -6.39 4.48
N ALA A 166 15.84 -7.07 5.52
CA ALA A 166 14.84 -8.12 5.46
C ALA A 166 13.90 -7.97 6.66
N GLY A 167 12.66 -8.29 6.48
CA GLY A 167 11.67 -8.15 7.54
C GLY A 167 10.62 -9.24 7.51
N ILE A 168 10.02 -9.41 8.66
CA ILE A 168 8.87 -10.28 8.87
C ILE A 168 7.87 -9.51 9.72
N GLY A 169 6.61 -9.58 9.35
CA GLY A 169 5.55 -8.87 10.05
C GLY A 169 4.23 -9.57 9.94
N TYR A 170 3.26 -9.03 10.63
CA TYR A 170 1.88 -9.48 10.58
C TYR A 170 0.97 -8.29 10.32
N GLN A 171 0.13 -8.42 9.30
CA GLN A 171 -0.88 -7.43 8.96
C GLN A 171 -2.25 -7.99 9.32
N PHE A 172 -3.09 -7.16 9.92
CA PHE A 172 -4.44 -7.56 10.33
C PHE A 172 -5.43 -6.43 10.08
N ASP A 173 -6.65 -6.82 9.72
CA ASP A 173 -7.75 -5.89 9.52
C ASP A 173 -8.44 -5.65 10.86
N LEU A 174 -8.42 -4.41 11.34
CA LEU A 174 -9.15 -4.00 12.54
C LEU A 174 -10.61 -3.69 12.19
N LEU A 175 -10.84 -3.06 11.02
CA LEU A 175 -12.15 -2.81 10.45
C LEU A 175 -12.12 -3.20 8.98
N ALA A 176 -13.10 -3.97 8.56
CA ALA A 176 -13.27 -4.38 7.16
C ALA A 176 -14.75 -4.28 6.82
N ASN A 177 -15.23 -3.03 6.65
CA ASN A 177 -16.61 -2.75 6.29
C ASN A 177 -16.68 -2.41 4.80
N GLY A 178 -17.18 -3.30 4.02
CA GLY A 178 -17.44 -3.13 2.61
C GLY A 178 -18.38 -4.22 2.16
N GLU A 179 -19.11 -3.95 1.11
CA GLU A 179 -20.07 -4.91 0.59
C GLU A 179 -20.17 -4.74 -0.92
N THR A 180 -20.06 -5.84 -1.64
CA THR A 180 -20.35 -5.90 -3.06
C THR A 180 -21.64 -6.70 -3.27
N VAL A 181 -22.60 -6.13 -3.98
CA VAL A 181 -23.86 -6.77 -4.29
C VAL A 181 -23.88 -7.11 -5.77
N LEU A 182 -24.02 -8.40 -6.09
CA LEU A 182 -24.20 -8.91 -7.44
C LEU A 182 -25.65 -9.36 -7.59
N ARG A 183 -26.34 -8.88 -8.63
CA ARG A 183 -27.73 -9.22 -8.88
C ARG A 183 -27.93 -9.57 -10.36
N ASP A 184 -28.62 -10.69 -10.60
CA ASP A 184 -29.06 -11.11 -11.93
C ASP A 184 -30.52 -11.59 -11.88
N ALA A 185 -31.00 -12.15 -12.98
CA ALA A 185 -32.37 -12.64 -13.08
C ALA A 185 -32.66 -13.84 -12.16
N SER A 186 -31.66 -14.57 -11.71
CA SER A 186 -31.80 -15.74 -10.85
C SER A 186 -31.72 -15.40 -9.36
N GLY A 187 -31.29 -14.19 -8.98
CA GLY A 187 -31.20 -13.80 -7.59
C GLY A 187 -30.15 -12.74 -7.30
N GLU A 188 -29.83 -12.62 -6.04
CA GLU A 188 -28.89 -11.63 -5.52
C GLU A 188 -27.83 -12.34 -4.66
N LYS A 189 -26.58 -11.97 -4.86
CA LYS A 189 -25.47 -12.43 -4.05
C LYS A 189 -24.74 -11.23 -3.43
N ARG A 190 -24.56 -11.26 -2.13
CA ARG A 190 -23.83 -10.22 -1.40
C ARG A 190 -22.49 -10.77 -0.93
N ILE A 191 -21.43 -10.03 -1.24
CA ILE A 191 -20.08 -10.32 -0.78
C ILE A 191 -19.69 -9.22 0.20
N LYS A 192 -19.53 -9.59 1.47
CA LYS A 192 -19.14 -8.65 2.53
C LYS A 192 -17.64 -8.69 2.73
N GLY A 193 -17.06 -7.54 3.05
CA GLY A 193 -15.68 -7.46 3.50
C GLY A 193 -15.51 -8.25 4.80
N GLU A 194 -14.49 -9.08 4.85
CA GLU A 194 -14.14 -9.88 6.03
C GLU A 194 -12.82 -9.43 6.60
N LYS A 195 -12.70 -9.50 7.93
CA LYS A 195 -11.42 -9.27 8.59
C LYS A 195 -10.46 -10.42 8.27
N ASP A 196 -9.27 -10.07 7.83
CA ASP A 196 -8.22 -11.01 7.49
C ASP A 196 -6.93 -10.65 8.21
N GLY A 197 -6.09 -11.64 8.44
CA GLY A 197 -4.75 -11.44 8.94
C GLY A 197 -3.78 -12.26 8.12
N ARG A 198 -2.60 -11.71 7.87
CA ARG A 198 -1.58 -12.37 7.06
C ARG A 198 -0.18 -12.04 7.53
N MET A 199 0.73 -12.99 7.34
CA MET A 199 2.14 -12.79 7.57
C MET A 199 2.75 -12.12 6.34
N LEU A 200 3.61 -11.14 6.57
CA LEU A 200 4.34 -10.42 5.53
C LEU A 200 5.82 -10.73 5.66
N MET A 201 6.47 -10.95 4.52
CA MET A 201 7.91 -11.12 4.42
C MET A 201 8.41 -10.15 3.36
N ASN A 202 9.48 -9.46 3.66
CA ASN A 202 10.07 -8.53 2.71
C ASN A 202 11.59 -8.61 2.70
N VAL A 203 12.17 -8.28 1.56
CA VAL A 203 13.59 -8.04 1.38
C VAL A 203 13.73 -6.78 0.55
N GLY A 204 14.72 -5.97 0.87
CA GLY A 204 14.88 -4.70 0.18
C GLY A 204 16.30 -4.19 0.17
N LEU A 205 16.53 -3.28 -0.75
CA LEU A 205 17.77 -2.51 -0.86
C LEU A 205 17.41 -1.03 -0.89
N ASN A 206 18.09 -0.25 -0.09
CA ASN A 206 17.98 1.20 -0.10
C ASN A 206 19.34 1.78 -0.40
N ALA A 207 19.41 2.71 -1.35
CA ALA A 207 20.62 3.43 -1.68
C ALA A 207 20.43 4.91 -1.36
N GLU A 208 21.39 5.48 -0.67
CA GLU A 208 21.42 6.90 -0.33
C GLU A 208 22.66 7.52 -0.93
N ILE A 209 22.49 8.59 -1.72
CA ILE A 209 23.55 9.30 -2.40
C ILE A 209 23.57 10.73 -1.90
N ARG A 210 24.68 11.18 -1.34
CA ARG A 210 24.91 12.56 -0.88
C ARG A 210 23.87 13.09 0.10
N ASP A 211 23.31 12.22 0.95
CA ASP A 211 22.34 12.56 1.99
C ASP A 211 20.98 13.11 1.47
N ASN A 212 20.83 13.39 0.18
CA ASN A 212 19.63 14.02 -0.35
C ASN A 212 18.89 13.20 -1.42
N VAL A 213 19.51 12.17 -1.97
CA VAL A 213 18.87 11.29 -2.95
C VAL A 213 18.77 9.89 -2.38
N ARG A 214 17.58 9.30 -2.41
CA ARG A 214 17.34 7.95 -1.92
C ARG A 214 16.58 7.13 -2.94
N PHE A 215 17.04 5.92 -3.18
CA PHE A 215 16.36 4.91 -3.98
C PHE A 215 16.02 3.74 -3.08
N GLY A 216 14.84 3.17 -3.27
CA GLY A 216 14.45 1.95 -2.61
C GLY A 216 13.91 0.94 -3.60
N LEU A 217 14.24 -0.32 -3.39
CA LEU A 217 13.65 -1.44 -4.10
C LEU A 217 13.31 -2.50 -3.07
N GLU A 218 12.06 -2.94 -3.06
CA GLU A 218 11.56 -3.90 -2.09
C GLU A 218 10.73 -4.98 -2.77
N PHE A 219 10.96 -6.21 -2.36
CA PHE A 219 10.14 -7.37 -2.71
C PHE A 219 9.37 -7.82 -1.48
N GLU A 220 8.07 -8.02 -1.64
CA GLU A 220 7.18 -8.42 -0.57
C GLU A 220 6.39 -9.66 -0.96
N LYS A 221 6.19 -10.55 0.00
CA LYS A 221 5.35 -11.73 -0.13
C LYS A 221 4.51 -11.89 1.14
N SER A 222 3.25 -12.28 0.98
CA SER A 222 2.39 -12.58 2.12
C SER A 222 1.99 -14.06 2.13
N ALA A 223 1.65 -14.57 3.31
CA ALA A 223 1.26 -15.95 3.53
C ALA A 223 0.29 -16.05 4.71
N PHE A 224 -0.39 -17.20 4.81
CA PHE A 224 -1.28 -17.56 5.91
C PHE A 224 -2.51 -16.67 6.08
N GLY A 225 -2.87 -15.89 5.04
CA GLY A 225 -4.11 -15.14 5.00
C GLY A 225 -5.09 -15.72 3.99
N LYS A 226 -6.32 -15.24 4.01
CA LYS A 226 -7.33 -15.59 3.01
C LYS A 226 -6.97 -15.04 1.64
N TYR A 227 -6.40 -13.84 1.63
CA TYR A 227 -5.94 -13.16 0.43
C TYR A 227 -4.45 -12.87 0.59
N ASN A 228 -3.63 -13.49 -0.22
CA ASN A 228 -2.19 -13.34 -0.16
C ASN A 228 -1.68 -12.66 -1.43
N VAL A 229 -0.67 -11.84 -1.27
CA VAL A 229 0.10 -11.29 -2.38
C VAL A 229 1.29 -12.21 -2.60
N ASP A 230 1.31 -12.92 -3.72
CA ASP A 230 2.40 -13.85 -4.00
C ASP A 230 3.72 -13.13 -4.21
N ASN A 231 3.68 -12.02 -4.96
CA ASN A 231 4.85 -11.19 -5.19
C ASN A 231 4.43 -9.75 -5.37
N ALA A 232 5.08 -8.84 -4.68
CA ALA A 232 4.96 -7.41 -4.89
C ALA A 232 6.34 -6.80 -5.01
N VAL A 233 6.51 -5.87 -5.95
CA VAL A 233 7.74 -5.12 -6.14
C VAL A 233 7.42 -3.65 -5.94
N ASN A 234 8.11 -3.01 -5.01
CA ASN A 234 7.98 -1.58 -4.74
C ASN A 234 9.30 -0.90 -5.09
N ALA A 235 9.22 0.16 -5.87
CA ALA A 235 10.35 1.02 -6.16
C ALA A 235 10.03 2.43 -5.67
N SER A 236 10.98 3.06 -5.00
CA SER A 236 10.80 4.41 -4.48
C SER A 236 11.99 5.29 -4.84
N PHE A 237 11.71 6.56 -5.02
CA PHE A 237 12.71 7.60 -5.22
C PHE A 237 12.34 8.79 -4.35
N ARG A 238 13.31 9.33 -3.64
CA ARG A 238 13.11 10.47 -2.74
C ARG A 238 14.23 11.47 -2.90
N TYR A 239 13.88 12.73 -3.04
CA TYR A 239 14.81 13.84 -3.05
C TYR A 239 14.47 14.78 -1.89
N SER A 240 15.47 15.07 -1.08
CA SER A 240 15.35 16.00 0.05
C SER A 240 16.19 17.24 -0.19
N PHE A 241 15.60 18.40 0.01
CA PHE A 241 16.27 19.69 -0.23
C PHE A 241 16.18 20.63 0.97
#